data_08fa45e1d67d525a29b974e5f4e892ce
#
_entry.id   08fa45e1d67d525a29b974e5f4e892ce
#
_cell.length_a   1.000
_cell.length_b   1.000
_cell.length_c   1.000
_cell.angle_alpha   90.00
_cell.angle_beta   90.00
_cell.angle_gamma   90.00
#
_symmetry.space_group_name_H-M   'P 1'
#
loop_
_entity.id
_entity.type
_entity.pdbx_description
1 polymer ?
#
loop_
_entity_poly.entity_id
_entity_poly.type
_entity_poly.pdbx_seq_one_letter_code
_entity_poly.pdbx_strand_id
1 'polypeptide(L)'
;MSFKILKNNCCGLDVHKTWIYACIGITDSLKRTEYKEALFSSFTKGLNELCYWLSKYNCTDVCMESTGKYWIPVFNVLDKNNIWVTLSHPKYTKPQKGNKTDRKDAKWICDLYMCGMVKPSFIPPADIRELRDLVRYRFKLTCMITGEKNRAHNCLTVSNLKLDDVFSDIFGKSSRSITEQILQHPGEVFDVAPFVDSRCKTPIEEIQAAVDGAISHEQAVKLRQCLKHIDELEMHKAEIEREIFRLSQKYESVLDLIRTIPGFDKNPLTAIQVLSEIGADMSVFPTAKNLVSWAGCCPRNDQSSRKIKSTRISRAGSYFKPVLVQVANALIKSKKHPEFTTRYRRIKARRGHKKAIIAICRMILTAIWHILTDLKPYTPEGFLESRPVNKEKVLTISQALNLIKQRGYIIKDDVGPVCLLYTSPSPRDCS
;
A
#
# COMPACT_ATOMS: atom_id res chain seq x y z
N MET A 1 -33.16 -14.08 -19.87
CA MET A 1 -32.70 -14.74 -18.61
C MET A 1 -33.23 -13.91 -17.44
N SER A 2 -34.10 -14.47 -16.60
CA SER A 2 -34.51 -13.80 -15.37
C SER A 2 -33.38 -13.96 -14.36
N PHE A 3 -32.89 -12.86 -13.78
CA PHE A 3 -31.91 -12.91 -12.71
C PHE A 3 -32.51 -13.57 -11.48
N LYS A 4 -31.75 -14.48 -10.85
CA LYS A 4 -32.21 -15.12 -9.62
C LYS A 4 -32.10 -14.11 -8.46
N ILE A 5 -33.22 -13.84 -7.78
CA ILE A 5 -33.24 -13.02 -6.58
C ILE A 5 -32.70 -13.86 -5.42
N LEU A 6 -31.69 -13.35 -4.75
CA LEU A 6 -31.04 -13.99 -3.60
C LEU A 6 -31.43 -13.36 -2.27
N LYS A 7 -31.81 -12.06 -2.28
CA LYS A 7 -32.27 -11.31 -1.11
C LYS A 7 -33.67 -10.77 -1.38
N ASN A 8 -34.65 -11.25 -0.60
CA ASN A 8 -36.06 -10.89 -0.81
C ASN A 8 -36.42 -9.53 -0.20
N ASN A 9 -35.65 -9.03 0.76
CA ASN A 9 -35.86 -7.72 1.40
C ASN A 9 -34.48 -7.07 1.61
N CYS A 10 -34.19 -6.02 0.89
CA CYS A 10 -32.98 -5.25 1.06
C CYS A 10 -33.12 -3.83 0.53
N CYS A 11 -32.18 -2.95 0.93
CA CYS A 11 -32.18 -1.55 0.56
C CYS A 11 -30.92 -1.16 -0.20
N GLY A 12 -31.06 -0.40 -1.28
CA GLY A 12 -29.99 0.33 -1.95
C GLY A 12 -29.97 1.79 -1.51
N LEU A 13 -28.79 2.33 -1.16
CA LEU A 13 -28.61 3.73 -0.81
C LEU A 13 -27.67 4.40 -1.81
N ASP A 14 -28.11 5.53 -2.36
CA ASP A 14 -27.25 6.49 -3.02
C ASP A 14 -26.96 7.65 -2.06
N VAL A 15 -25.68 7.76 -1.65
CA VAL A 15 -25.27 8.64 -0.55
C VAL A 15 -24.55 9.86 -1.09
N HIS A 16 -25.14 11.05 -0.87
CA HIS A 16 -24.58 12.35 -1.17
C HIS A 16 -24.13 13.12 0.08
N LYS A 17 -23.55 14.28 -0.12
CA LYS A 17 -23.10 15.14 0.98
C LYS A 17 -24.25 15.60 1.89
N THR A 18 -25.40 15.94 1.32
CA THR A 18 -26.52 16.59 2.01
C THR A 18 -27.77 15.71 2.11
N TRP A 19 -27.89 14.68 1.28
CA TRP A 19 -29.04 13.76 1.26
C TRP A 19 -28.65 12.33 0.94
N ILE A 20 -29.55 11.44 1.24
CA ILE A 20 -29.46 9.99 0.97
C ILE A 20 -30.74 9.59 0.28
N TYR A 21 -30.64 9.07 -0.93
CA TYR A 21 -31.74 8.43 -1.60
C TYR A 21 -31.77 6.95 -1.26
N ALA A 22 -32.91 6.44 -0.77
CA ALA A 22 -33.08 5.07 -0.32
C ALA A 22 -34.17 4.37 -1.14
N CYS A 23 -33.89 3.13 -1.56
CA CYS A 23 -34.84 2.27 -2.25
C CYS A 23 -34.82 0.87 -1.63
N ILE A 24 -35.93 0.47 -0.97
CA ILE A 24 -36.11 -0.89 -0.50
C ILE A 24 -36.81 -1.70 -1.59
N GLY A 25 -36.28 -2.88 -1.91
CA GLY A 25 -36.93 -3.88 -2.74
C GLY A 25 -37.45 -5.03 -1.89
N ILE A 26 -38.76 -5.31 -1.99
CA ILE A 26 -39.42 -6.40 -1.29
C ILE A 26 -39.99 -7.36 -2.33
N THR A 27 -39.55 -8.61 -2.32
CA THR A 27 -40.00 -9.65 -3.27
C THR A 27 -40.91 -10.65 -2.56
N ASP A 28 -42.10 -10.85 -3.11
CA ASP A 28 -43.08 -11.80 -2.61
C ASP A 28 -42.76 -13.26 -3.03
N SER A 29 -43.54 -14.19 -2.55
CA SER A 29 -43.46 -15.63 -2.88
C SER A 29 -43.67 -15.91 -4.38
N LEU A 30 -44.38 -15.01 -5.09
CA LEU A 30 -44.66 -15.08 -6.51
C LEU A 30 -43.55 -14.42 -7.37
N LYS A 31 -42.42 -14.04 -6.74
CA LYS A 31 -41.28 -13.35 -7.37
C LYS A 31 -41.61 -11.97 -7.95
N ARG A 32 -42.66 -11.30 -7.44
CA ARG A 32 -42.95 -9.90 -7.78
C ARG A 32 -42.25 -8.99 -6.78
N THR A 33 -41.52 -7.99 -7.28
CA THR A 33 -40.77 -7.04 -6.46
C THR A 33 -41.52 -5.71 -6.36
N GLU A 34 -41.86 -5.30 -5.14
CA GLU A 34 -42.35 -3.97 -4.84
C GLU A 34 -41.22 -3.08 -4.35
N TYR A 35 -41.18 -1.81 -4.77
CA TYR A 35 -40.19 -0.84 -4.34
C TYR A 35 -40.80 0.22 -3.45
N LYS A 36 -40.11 0.52 -2.35
CA LYS A 36 -40.40 1.67 -1.47
C LYS A 36 -39.25 2.61 -1.56
N GLU A 37 -39.50 3.88 -1.81
CA GLU A 37 -38.48 4.88 -2.01
C GLU A 37 -38.70 6.04 -1.03
N ALA A 38 -37.58 6.60 -0.53
CA ALA A 38 -37.59 7.76 0.35
C ALA A 38 -36.29 8.56 0.21
N LEU A 39 -36.37 9.85 0.56
CA LEU A 39 -35.25 10.77 0.59
C LEU A 39 -35.03 11.22 2.04
N PHE A 40 -33.81 11.12 2.51
CA PHE A 40 -33.41 11.50 3.87
C PHE A 40 -32.31 12.55 3.84
N SER A 41 -32.29 13.40 4.85
CA SER A 41 -31.17 14.30 5.09
C SER A 41 -29.97 13.50 5.62
N SER A 42 -28.75 13.92 5.26
CA SER A 42 -27.52 13.36 5.82
C SER A 42 -27.20 13.85 7.25
N PHE A 43 -28.02 14.76 7.82
CA PHE A 43 -27.91 15.15 9.23
C PHE A 43 -28.32 13.98 10.16
N THR A 44 -27.84 14.00 11.39
CA THR A 44 -28.10 12.93 12.37
C THR A 44 -29.60 12.60 12.52
N LYS A 45 -30.47 13.62 12.51
CA LYS A 45 -31.92 13.43 12.53
C LYS A 45 -32.39 12.59 11.34
N GLY A 46 -31.98 12.94 10.13
CA GLY A 46 -32.36 12.20 8.93
C GLY A 46 -31.78 10.80 8.88
N LEU A 47 -30.58 10.56 9.44
CA LEU A 47 -30.02 9.21 9.58
C LEU A 47 -30.84 8.35 10.54
N ASN A 48 -31.33 8.92 11.64
CA ASN A 48 -32.25 8.23 12.57
C ASN A 48 -33.61 7.96 11.92
N GLU A 49 -34.12 8.89 11.12
CA GLU A 49 -35.35 8.69 10.33
C GLU A 49 -35.17 7.56 9.30
N LEU A 50 -34.01 7.47 8.66
CA LEU A 50 -33.66 6.35 7.77
C LEU A 50 -33.69 5.01 8.53
N CYS A 51 -33.08 4.92 9.71
CA CYS A 51 -33.09 3.72 10.53
C CYS A 51 -34.54 3.31 10.92
N TYR A 52 -35.34 4.28 11.34
CA TYR A 52 -36.77 4.04 11.66
C TYR A 52 -37.53 3.57 10.42
N TRP A 53 -37.32 4.18 9.27
CA TRP A 53 -37.97 3.80 8.01
C TRP A 53 -37.59 2.37 7.59
N LEU A 54 -36.28 2.01 7.69
CA LEU A 54 -35.84 0.63 7.44
C LEU A 54 -36.50 -0.37 8.37
N SER A 55 -36.61 -0.07 9.67
CA SER A 55 -37.25 -0.95 10.65
C SER A 55 -38.74 -1.15 10.37
N LYS A 56 -39.48 -0.10 9.92
CA LYS A 56 -40.89 -0.17 9.53
C LYS A 56 -41.13 -1.21 8.42
N TYR A 57 -40.16 -1.44 7.54
CA TYR A 57 -40.26 -2.43 6.48
C TYR A 57 -39.48 -3.73 6.78
N ASN A 58 -39.06 -3.93 8.04
CA ASN A 58 -38.23 -5.07 8.46
C ASN A 58 -36.97 -5.27 7.56
N CYS A 59 -36.39 -4.17 7.05
CA CYS A 59 -35.24 -4.20 6.19
C CYS A 59 -33.95 -4.05 7.03
N THR A 60 -33.22 -5.13 7.21
CA THR A 60 -31.97 -5.20 7.98
C THR A 60 -30.73 -5.28 7.12
N ASP A 61 -30.89 -5.32 5.81
CA ASP A 61 -29.84 -5.56 4.82
C ASP A 61 -29.74 -4.36 3.87
N VAL A 62 -28.63 -3.63 3.92
CA VAL A 62 -28.43 -2.39 3.17
C VAL A 62 -27.19 -2.47 2.30
N CYS A 63 -27.27 -1.97 1.08
CA CYS A 63 -26.12 -1.79 0.19
C CYS A 63 -25.92 -0.32 -0.15
N MET A 64 -24.70 0.18 -0.07
CA MET A 64 -24.34 1.53 -0.51
C MET A 64 -23.01 1.57 -1.25
N GLU A 65 -22.81 2.65 -2.02
CA GLU A 65 -21.59 2.89 -2.74
C GLU A 65 -20.56 3.63 -1.90
N SER A 66 -19.26 3.27 -2.02
CA SER A 66 -18.13 3.90 -1.30
C SER A 66 -17.67 5.20 -1.96
N THR A 67 -18.57 6.11 -2.28
CA THR A 67 -18.23 7.39 -2.90
C THR A 67 -17.69 8.38 -1.87
N GLY A 68 -16.45 8.82 -2.03
CA GLY A 68 -15.79 9.77 -1.13
C GLY A 68 -15.73 9.28 0.32
N LYS A 69 -16.09 10.17 1.27
CA LYS A 69 -16.18 9.87 2.71
C LYS A 69 -17.61 9.94 3.26
N TYR A 70 -18.59 10.29 2.42
CA TYR A 70 -19.96 10.55 2.86
C TYR A 70 -20.68 9.30 3.37
N TRP A 71 -20.26 8.12 2.91
CA TRP A 71 -20.79 6.84 3.37
C TRP A 71 -20.45 6.52 4.85
N ILE A 72 -19.36 7.10 5.40
CA ILE A 72 -18.84 6.75 6.75
C ILE A 72 -19.85 7.09 7.86
N PRO A 73 -20.42 8.29 7.95
CA PRO A 73 -21.42 8.62 8.96
C PRO A 73 -22.66 7.73 8.84
N VAL A 74 -23.12 7.47 7.60
CA VAL A 74 -24.27 6.60 7.33
C VAL A 74 -23.99 5.19 7.81
N PHE A 75 -22.83 4.64 7.42
CA PHE A 75 -22.39 3.31 7.87
C PHE A 75 -22.37 3.21 9.40
N ASN A 76 -21.76 4.17 10.08
CA ASN A 76 -21.61 4.13 11.53
C ASN A 76 -22.99 4.16 12.26
N VAL A 77 -23.97 4.92 11.75
CA VAL A 77 -25.31 4.97 12.33
C VAL A 77 -26.07 3.67 12.08
N LEU A 78 -26.00 3.12 10.86
CA LEU A 78 -26.65 1.85 10.52
C LEU A 78 -26.05 0.67 11.31
N ASP A 79 -24.71 0.58 11.36
CA ASP A 79 -23.95 -0.44 12.10
C ASP A 79 -24.31 -0.41 13.61
N LYS A 80 -24.39 0.79 14.20
CA LYS A 80 -24.81 0.99 15.60
C LYS A 80 -26.25 0.56 15.87
N ASN A 81 -27.12 0.59 14.87
CA ASN A 81 -28.51 0.13 14.95
C ASN A 81 -28.69 -1.33 14.50
N ASN A 82 -27.63 -2.13 14.43
CA ASN A 82 -27.62 -3.53 14.01
C ASN A 82 -28.19 -3.78 12.61
N ILE A 83 -28.03 -2.80 11.70
CA ILE A 83 -28.39 -2.94 10.30
C ILE A 83 -27.14 -3.38 9.54
N TRP A 84 -27.24 -4.52 8.85
CA TRP A 84 -26.12 -5.06 8.05
C TRP A 84 -25.86 -4.20 6.82
N VAL A 85 -24.63 -3.71 6.68
CA VAL A 85 -24.25 -2.81 5.57
C VAL A 85 -23.22 -3.44 4.68
N THR A 86 -23.58 -3.63 3.43
CA THR A 86 -22.64 -4.01 2.36
C THR A 86 -22.17 -2.76 1.62
N LEU A 87 -20.90 -2.41 1.78
CA LEU A 87 -20.29 -1.32 1.04
C LEU A 87 -19.72 -1.85 -0.30
N SER A 88 -20.06 -1.22 -1.40
CA SER A 88 -19.57 -1.57 -2.73
C SER A 88 -18.66 -0.49 -3.33
N HIS A 89 -17.70 -0.93 -4.11
CA HIS A 89 -16.86 0.01 -4.86
C HIS A 89 -17.60 0.48 -6.14
N PRO A 90 -17.58 1.79 -6.49
CA PRO A 90 -18.27 2.37 -7.65
C PRO A 90 -18.07 1.65 -8.97
N LYS A 91 -16.94 0.97 -9.14
CA LYS A 91 -16.66 0.17 -10.33
C LYS A 91 -17.66 -0.97 -10.56
N TYR A 92 -18.26 -1.51 -9.48
CA TYR A 92 -19.15 -2.66 -9.53
C TYR A 92 -20.63 -2.28 -9.49
N THR A 93 -20.94 -1.04 -9.14
CA THR A 93 -22.29 -0.50 -9.05
C THR A 93 -22.62 0.48 -10.19
N LYS A 94 -21.64 0.78 -11.06
CA LYS A 94 -21.80 1.77 -12.12
C LYS A 94 -22.95 1.38 -13.05
N PRO A 95 -24.00 2.22 -13.18
CA PRO A 95 -25.12 1.97 -14.08
C PRO A 95 -24.70 2.05 -15.55
N GLN A 96 -25.48 1.42 -16.43
CA GLN A 96 -25.33 1.59 -17.88
C GLN A 96 -25.61 3.05 -18.26
N LYS A 97 -25.01 3.53 -19.36
CA LYS A 97 -25.21 4.89 -19.85
C LYS A 97 -26.68 5.14 -20.13
N GLY A 98 -27.21 6.22 -19.58
CA GLY A 98 -28.61 6.64 -19.72
C GLY A 98 -28.89 7.90 -18.88
N ASN A 99 -30.14 8.34 -18.82
CA ASN A 99 -30.57 9.46 -17.95
C ASN A 99 -30.36 9.10 -16.47
N LYS A 100 -29.30 9.64 -15.88
CA LYS A 100 -28.91 9.41 -14.51
C LYS A 100 -29.75 10.29 -13.57
N THR A 101 -30.35 9.69 -12.52
CA THR A 101 -30.96 10.38 -11.39
C THR A 101 -30.66 9.58 -10.13
N ASP A 102 -30.52 10.24 -8.98
CA ASP A 102 -30.21 9.60 -7.68
C ASP A 102 -31.24 8.52 -7.31
N ARG A 103 -32.51 8.75 -7.66
CA ARG A 103 -33.59 7.77 -7.54
C ARG A 103 -33.29 6.47 -8.31
N LYS A 104 -32.88 6.60 -9.56
CA LYS A 104 -32.52 5.44 -10.40
C LYS A 104 -31.27 4.75 -9.89
N ASP A 105 -30.30 5.51 -9.36
CA ASP A 105 -29.05 4.96 -8.84
C ASP A 105 -29.29 4.15 -7.55
N ALA A 106 -30.10 4.64 -6.60
CA ALA A 106 -30.48 3.89 -5.40
C ALA A 106 -31.24 2.59 -5.74
N LYS A 107 -32.20 2.68 -6.68
CA LYS A 107 -32.92 1.50 -7.17
C LYS A 107 -31.98 0.51 -7.85
N TRP A 108 -31.09 0.98 -8.71
CA TRP A 108 -30.10 0.15 -9.38
C TRP A 108 -29.16 -0.59 -8.40
N ILE A 109 -28.70 0.10 -7.34
CA ILE A 109 -27.91 -0.52 -6.28
C ILE A 109 -28.73 -1.60 -5.56
N CYS A 110 -30.02 -1.34 -5.29
CA CYS A 110 -30.94 -2.32 -4.71
C CYS A 110 -31.08 -3.56 -5.61
N ASP A 111 -31.36 -3.38 -6.90
CA ASP A 111 -31.54 -4.46 -7.87
C ASP A 111 -30.29 -5.35 -7.97
N LEU A 112 -29.11 -4.74 -8.08
CA LEU A 112 -27.84 -5.46 -8.09
C LEU A 112 -27.62 -6.25 -6.81
N TYR A 113 -27.98 -5.66 -5.66
CA TYR A 113 -27.82 -6.29 -4.36
C TYR A 113 -28.79 -7.45 -4.16
N MET A 114 -30.06 -7.31 -4.57
CA MET A 114 -31.05 -8.38 -4.59
C MET A 114 -30.58 -9.59 -5.38
N CYS A 115 -29.93 -9.35 -6.51
CA CYS A 115 -29.41 -10.41 -7.40
C CYS A 115 -28.04 -10.97 -6.96
N GLY A 116 -27.44 -10.50 -5.86
CA GLY A 116 -26.10 -10.91 -5.40
C GLY A 116 -24.95 -10.51 -6.35
N MET A 117 -25.18 -9.50 -7.20
CA MET A 117 -24.20 -9.04 -8.19
C MET A 117 -23.21 -8.00 -7.62
N VAL A 118 -23.39 -7.60 -6.37
CA VAL A 118 -22.53 -6.63 -5.68
C VAL A 118 -21.34 -7.34 -5.05
N LYS A 119 -20.15 -6.85 -5.34
CA LYS A 119 -18.93 -7.31 -4.67
C LYS A 119 -18.69 -6.48 -3.41
N PRO A 120 -18.74 -7.07 -2.19
CA PRO A 120 -18.51 -6.35 -0.97
C PRO A 120 -17.07 -5.83 -0.86
N SER A 121 -16.92 -4.63 -0.35
CA SER A 121 -15.65 -4.05 0.07
C SER A 121 -15.34 -4.44 1.52
N PHE A 122 -14.08 -4.72 1.81
CA PHE A 122 -13.66 -5.00 3.18
C PHE A 122 -13.72 -3.73 4.04
N ILE A 123 -14.51 -3.79 5.11
CA ILE A 123 -14.60 -2.78 6.17
C ILE A 123 -14.18 -3.46 7.47
N PRO A 124 -13.10 -3.02 8.12
CA PRO A 124 -12.71 -3.57 9.42
C PRO A 124 -13.65 -3.10 10.55
N PRO A 125 -13.60 -3.75 11.72
CA PRO A 125 -14.29 -3.32 12.92
C PRO A 125 -14.00 -1.86 13.28
N ALA A 126 -14.90 -1.24 14.06
CA ALA A 126 -14.86 0.20 14.37
C ALA A 126 -13.50 0.64 14.94
N ASP A 127 -12.99 -0.11 15.89
CA ASP A 127 -11.71 0.14 16.56
C ASP A 127 -10.49 0.06 15.62
N ILE A 128 -10.50 -0.90 14.69
CA ILE A 128 -9.47 -0.96 13.62
C ILE A 128 -9.66 0.21 12.64
N ARG A 129 -10.88 0.70 12.41
CA ARG A 129 -11.11 1.89 11.57
C ARG A 129 -10.53 3.15 12.21
N GLU A 130 -10.71 3.31 13.53
CA GLU A 130 -10.11 4.41 14.31
C GLU A 130 -8.57 4.37 14.22
N LEU A 131 -8.00 3.23 14.52
CA LEU A 131 -6.55 3.01 14.40
C LEU A 131 -6.05 3.31 12.97
N ARG A 132 -6.77 2.82 11.95
CA ARG A 132 -6.44 3.04 10.54
C ARG A 132 -6.45 4.51 10.16
N ASP A 133 -7.40 5.29 10.65
CA ASP A 133 -7.49 6.72 10.33
C ASP A 133 -6.29 7.48 10.89
N LEU A 134 -5.90 7.22 12.15
CA LEU A 134 -4.73 7.83 12.77
C LEU A 134 -3.42 7.40 12.09
N VAL A 135 -3.27 6.12 11.76
CA VAL A 135 -2.08 5.60 11.03
C VAL A 135 -1.95 6.26 9.66
N ARG A 136 -3.06 6.43 8.94
CA ARG A 136 -3.07 7.13 7.66
C ARG A 136 -2.81 8.63 7.79
N TYR A 137 -3.28 9.25 8.85
CA TYR A 137 -2.98 10.65 9.14
C TYR A 137 -1.49 10.84 9.48
N ARG A 138 -0.92 9.97 10.32
CA ARG A 138 0.53 9.92 10.57
C ARG A 138 1.35 9.83 9.28
N PHE A 139 0.93 8.97 8.34
CA PHE A 139 1.58 8.88 7.02
C PHE A 139 1.55 10.21 6.27
N LYS A 140 0.43 10.94 6.32
CA LYS A 140 0.32 12.27 5.68
C LYS A 140 1.23 13.29 6.36
N LEU A 141 1.31 13.29 7.70
CA LEU A 141 2.26 14.14 8.43
C LEU A 141 3.70 13.87 7.98
N THR A 142 4.09 12.60 7.84
CA THR A 142 5.41 12.24 7.31
C THR A 142 5.64 12.78 5.89
N CYS A 143 4.63 12.75 5.03
CA CYS A 143 4.73 13.33 3.69
C CYS A 143 4.87 14.87 3.73
N MET A 144 4.16 15.55 4.65
CA MET A 144 4.27 17.00 4.85
C MET A 144 5.67 17.37 5.32
N ILE A 145 6.21 16.67 6.33
CA ILE A 145 7.58 16.85 6.81
C ILE A 145 8.60 16.68 5.68
N THR A 146 8.44 15.63 4.87
CA THR A 146 9.32 15.42 3.70
C THR A 146 9.22 16.57 2.71
N GLY A 147 8.01 17.10 2.49
CA GLY A 147 7.78 18.26 1.64
C GLY A 147 8.50 19.52 2.15
N GLU A 148 8.44 19.79 3.47
CA GLU A 148 9.14 20.93 4.08
C GLU A 148 10.66 20.72 4.07
N LYS A 149 11.15 19.51 4.36
CA LYS A 149 12.57 19.17 4.23
C LYS A 149 13.10 19.45 2.83
N ASN A 150 12.34 19.08 1.79
CA ASN A 150 12.73 19.38 0.41
C ASN A 150 12.75 20.90 0.11
N ARG A 151 11.80 21.68 0.68
CA ARG A 151 11.81 23.14 0.54
C ARG A 151 12.99 23.78 1.25
N ALA A 152 13.30 23.32 2.45
CA ALA A 152 14.45 23.80 3.20
C ALA A 152 15.77 23.47 2.46
N HIS A 153 15.90 22.23 1.95
CA HIS A 153 17.05 21.85 1.11
C HIS A 153 17.18 22.73 -0.13
N ASN A 154 16.08 23.04 -0.82
CA ASN A 154 16.12 23.94 -1.97
C ASN A 154 16.61 25.35 -1.59
N CYS A 155 16.25 25.88 -0.39
CA CYS A 155 16.77 27.17 0.08
C CYS A 155 18.30 27.13 0.25
N LEU A 156 18.83 26.05 0.83
CA LEU A 156 20.28 25.84 0.98
C LEU A 156 20.96 25.75 -0.39
N THR A 157 20.42 24.96 -1.30
CA THR A 157 20.98 24.76 -2.65
C THR A 157 21.04 26.09 -3.45
N VAL A 158 19.95 26.88 -3.40
CA VAL A 158 19.92 28.21 -4.11
C VAL A 158 20.91 29.18 -3.49
N SER A 159 21.21 29.04 -2.21
CA SER A 159 22.20 29.86 -1.49
C SER A 159 23.65 29.36 -1.65
N ASN A 160 23.89 28.33 -2.46
CA ASN A 160 25.18 27.62 -2.61
C ASN A 160 25.73 27.07 -1.27
N LEU A 161 24.84 26.69 -0.36
CA LEU A 161 25.17 26.02 0.91
C LEU A 161 25.04 24.51 0.70
N LYS A 162 26.17 23.80 0.59
CA LYS A 162 26.22 22.38 0.17
C LYS A 162 26.31 21.41 1.35
N LEU A 163 25.44 21.60 2.33
CA LEU A 163 25.42 20.75 3.52
C LEU A 163 25.06 19.28 3.23
N ASP A 164 24.39 19.00 2.11
CA ASP A 164 24.06 17.65 1.63
C ASP A 164 25.24 16.88 1.04
N ASP A 165 26.33 17.56 0.64
CA ASP A 165 27.57 16.94 0.17
C ASP A 165 28.42 16.43 1.34
N VAL A 166 28.33 17.08 2.51
CA VAL A 166 29.18 16.82 3.68
C VAL A 166 28.46 16.10 4.81
N PHE A 167 27.15 16.17 4.89
CA PHE A 167 26.34 15.48 5.88
C PHE A 167 25.37 14.49 5.25
N SER A 168 25.29 13.30 5.79
CA SER A 168 24.29 12.28 5.36
C SER A 168 22.84 12.68 5.66
N ASP A 169 22.61 13.52 6.66
CA ASP A 169 21.32 14.11 7.01
C ASP A 169 21.50 15.61 7.31
N ILE A 170 21.01 16.45 6.39
CA ILE A 170 21.07 17.91 6.54
C ILE A 170 20.16 18.46 7.65
N PHE A 171 19.31 17.63 8.25
CA PHE A 171 18.48 17.97 9.41
C PHE A 171 19.03 17.33 10.70
N GLY A 172 20.18 16.66 10.63
CA GLY A 172 20.89 16.12 11.77
C GLY A 172 21.47 17.22 12.67
N LYS A 173 21.89 16.85 13.89
CA LYS A 173 22.33 17.80 14.94
C LYS A 173 23.33 18.84 14.45
N SER A 174 24.46 18.42 13.87
CA SER A 174 25.53 19.34 13.42
C SER A 174 25.06 20.23 12.28
N SER A 175 24.47 19.68 11.24
CA SER A 175 23.99 20.47 10.11
C SER A 175 22.88 21.45 10.51
N ARG A 176 22.00 21.05 11.45
CA ARG A 176 20.94 21.92 11.99
C ARG A 176 21.55 23.11 12.76
N SER A 177 22.53 22.86 13.64
CA SER A 177 23.21 23.91 14.41
C SER A 177 23.96 24.88 13.48
N ILE A 178 24.65 24.38 12.45
CA ILE A 178 25.29 25.22 11.44
C ILE A 178 24.26 26.05 10.68
N THR A 179 23.13 25.44 10.26
CA THR A 179 22.04 26.16 9.57
C THR A 179 21.44 27.26 10.45
N GLU A 180 21.27 27.02 11.75
CA GLU A 180 20.79 28.02 12.70
C GLU A 180 21.77 29.17 12.87
N GLN A 181 23.09 28.89 12.91
CA GLN A 181 24.14 29.90 12.95
C GLN A 181 24.11 30.79 11.69
N ILE A 182 24.00 30.18 10.50
CA ILE A 182 23.86 30.93 9.22
C ILE A 182 22.59 31.83 9.25
N LEU A 183 21.51 31.37 9.84
CA LEU A 183 20.26 32.13 9.92
C LEU A 183 20.31 33.28 10.94
N GLN A 184 21.09 33.12 12.02
CA GLN A 184 21.29 34.16 13.03
C GLN A 184 22.22 35.27 12.52
N HIS A 185 23.24 34.90 11.74
CA HIS A 185 24.29 35.80 11.23
C HIS A 185 24.46 35.68 9.72
N PRO A 186 23.46 36.11 8.92
CA PRO A 186 23.51 35.99 7.48
C PRO A 186 24.66 36.78 6.86
N GLY A 187 25.51 36.08 6.10
CA GLY A 187 26.66 36.68 5.43
C GLY A 187 27.93 36.84 6.29
N GLU A 188 27.88 36.47 7.56
CA GLU A 188 29.07 36.44 8.39
C GLU A 188 29.84 35.12 8.22
N VAL A 189 31.17 35.23 8.17
CA VAL A 189 32.05 34.04 8.17
C VAL A 189 32.26 33.61 9.62
N PHE A 190 32.03 32.33 9.89
CA PHE A 190 32.20 31.76 11.23
C PHE A 190 32.95 30.41 11.16
N ASP A 191 33.61 30.02 12.24
CA ASP A 191 34.19 28.69 12.38
C ASP A 191 33.10 27.65 12.62
N VAL A 192 33.04 26.60 11.78
CA VAL A 192 32.06 25.51 11.89
C VAL A 192 32.43 24.47 12.95
N ALA A 193 33.70 24.42 13.39
CA ALA A 193 34.22 23.37 14.28
C ALA A 193 33.39 23.22 15.60
N PRO A 194 32.94 24.32 16.27
CA PRO A 194 32.16 24.19 17.51
C PRO A 194 30.78 23.54 17.31
N PHE A 195 30.23 23.55 16.09
CA PHE A 195 28.90 23.05 15.78
C PHE A 195 28.89 21.60 15.27
N VAL A 196 30.09 21.02 15.04
CA VAL A 196 30.23 19.66 14.49
C VAL A 196 30.37 18.63 15.61
N ASP A 197 29.50 17.62 15.62
CA ASP A 197 29.56 16.51 16.57
C ASP A 197 30.84 15.67 16.31
N SER A 198 31.51 15.24 17.38
CA SER A 198 32.76 14.46 17.32
C SER A 198 32.68 13.14 16.56
N ARG A 199 31.46 12.62 16.32
CA ARG A 199 31.22 11.42 15.51
C ARG A 199 31.16 11.70 14.02
N CYS A 200 31.22 12.97 13.61
CA CYS A 200 31.29 13.35 12.19
C CYS A 200 32.62 12.88 11.61
N LYS A 201 32.54 12.20 10.45
CA LYS A 201 33.75 11.68 9.77
C LYS A 201 34.28 12.61 8.69
N THR A 202 33.49 13.58 8.28
CA THR A 202 33.85 14.56 7.26
C THR A 202 34.87 15.56 7.84
N PRO A 203 35.95 15.86 7.18
CA PRO A 203 36.94 16.87 7.63
C PRO A 203 36.30 18.24 7.82
N ILE A 204 36.75 18.97 8.83
CA ILE A 204 36.23 20.31 9.17
C ILE A 204 36.42 21.28 8.01
N GLU A 205 37.53 21.19 7.29
CA GLU A 205 37.85 22.03 6.14
C GLU A 205 36.85 21.85 5.00
N GLU A 206 36.37 20.62 4.78
CA GLU A 206 35.33 20.33 3.77
C GLU A 206 33.96 20.89 4.21
N ILE A 207 33.64 20.80 5.53
CA ILE A 207 32.41 21.36 6.07
C ILE A 207 32.49 22.90 6.01
N GLN A 208 33.64 23.50 6.29
CA GLN A 208 33.86 24.94 6.18
C GLN A 208 33.65 25.43 4.73
N ALA A 209 34.18 24.68 3.76
CA ALA A 209 33.97 25.01 2.33
C ALA A 209 32.51 24.85 1.90
N ALA A 210 31.74 23.90 2.50
CA ALA A 210 30.35 23.68 2.17
C ALA A 210 29.43 24.82 2.64
N VAL A 211 29.86 25.64 3.60
CA VAL A 211 29.11 26.81 4.10
C VAL A 211 29.58 28.15 3.50
N ASP A 212 30.55 28.10 2.57
CA ASP A 212 31.02 29.28 1.85
C ASP A 212 30.02 29.69 0.75
N GLY A 213 28.81 29.98 1.17
CA GLY A 213 27.70 30.45 0.36
C GLY A 213 27.03 31.66 0.97
N ALA A 214 26.20 32.36 0.18
CA ALA A 214 25.49 33.54 0.65
C ALA A 214 23.97 33.32 0.61
N ILE A 215 23.33 33.33 1.80
CA ILE A 215 21.89 33.23 1.89
C ILE A 215 21.27 34.63 1.75
N SER A 216 20.39 34.81 0.78
CA SER A 216 19.62 36.04 0.63
C SER A 216 18.53 36.17 1.71
N HIS A 217 18.07 37.38 1.94
CA HIS A 217 17.07 37.66 2.99
C HIS A 217 15.80 36.81 2.82
N GLU A 218 15.26 36.74 1.60
CA GLU A 218 14.04 35.97 1.32
C GLU A 218 14.24 34.45 1.51
N GLN A 219 15.43 33.91 1.16
CA GLN A 219 15.74 32.50 1.40
C GLN A 219 15.95 32.19 2.89
N ALA A 220 16.55 33.11 3.65
CA ALA A 220 16.67 33.00 5.09
C ALA A 220 15.32 32.99 5.81
N VAL A 221 14.42 33.90 5.42
CA VAL A 221 13.05 33.96 5.94
C VAL A 221 12.31 32.64 5.63
N LYS A 222 12.38 32.19 4.39
CA LYS A 222 11.72 30.95 3.93
C LYS A 222 12.30 29.71 4.64
N LEU A 223 13.62 29.59 4.74
CA LEU A 223 14.30 28.49 5.42
C LEU A 223 13.89 28.42 6.90
N ARG A 224 13.87 29.55 7.58
CA ARG A 224 13.44 29.65 9.00
C ARG A 224 12.00 29.14 9.19
N GLN A 225 11.08 29.52 8.28
CA GLN A 225 9.70 29.02 8.34
C GLN A 225 9.61 27.53 8.05
N CYS A 226 10.36 27.01 7.06
CA CYS A 226 10.40 25.57 6.79
C CYS A 226 10.90 24.76 8.00
N LEU A 227 11.96 25.23 8.66
CA LEU A 227 12.53 24.55 9.83
C LEU A 227 11.54 24.56 11.00
N LYS A 228 10.90 25.69 11.29
CA LYS A 228 9.86 25.80 12.32
C LYS A 228 8.69 24.85 12.04
N HIS A 229 8.21 24.85 10.80
CA HIS A 229 7.10 23.97 10.41
C HIS A 229 7.48 22.48 10.48
N ILE A 230 8.73 22.11 10.18
CA ILE A 230 9.22 20.73 10.39
C ILE A 230 9.11 20.35 11.89
N ASP A 231 9.57 21.21 12.79
CA ASP A 231 9.55 20.95 14.23
C ASP A 231 8.11 20.82 14.75
N GLU A 232 7.20 21.68 14.34
CA GLU A 232 5.76 21.62 14.66
C GLU A 232 5.12 20.32 14.14
N LEU A 233 5.39 19.93 12.90
CA LEU A 233 4.87 18.69 12.31
C LEU A 233 5.42 17.43 12.98
N GLU A 234 6.70 17.42 13.39
CA GLU A 234 7.28 16.29 14.14
C GLU A 234 6.63 16.17 15.53
N MET A 235 6.33 17.29 16.20
CA MET A 235 5.59 17.29 17.46
C MET A 235 4.19 16.72 17.29
N HIS A 236 3.42 17.20 16.31
CA HIS A 236 2.08 16.68 16.00
C HIS A 236 2.12 15.18 15.66
N LYS A 237 3.14 14.75 14.89
CA LYS A 237 3.33 13.33 14.57
C LYS A 237 3.57 12.48 15.81
N ALA A 238 4.38 12.98 16.77
CA ALA A 238 4.64 12.28 18.02
C ALA A 238 3.38 12.15 18.90
N GLU A 239 2.49 13.16 18.90
CA GLU A 239 1.19 13.08 19.57
C GLU A 239 0.29 12.00 18.97
N ILE A 240 0.19 11.97 17.65
CA ILE A 240 -0.58 10.94 16.93
C ILE A 240 0.01 9.54 17.16
N GLU A 241 1.34 9.39 17.21
CA GLU A 241 2.00 8.12 17.49
C GLU A 241 1.67 7.62 18.92
N ARG A 242 1.62 8.48 19.92
CA ARG A 242 1.19 8.11 21.30
C ARG A 242 -0.22 7.53 21.30
N GLU A 243 -1.15 8.15 20.57
CA GLU A 243 -2.51 7.66 20.49
C GLU A 243 -2.62 6.35 19.68
N ILE A 244 -1.86 6.21 18.60
CA ILE A 244 -1.75 4.95 17.84
C ILE A 244 -1.28 3.81 18.75
N PHE A 245 -0.25 4.03 19.58
CA PHE A 245 0.24 3.03 20.53
C PHE A 245 -0.83 2.68 21.58
N ARG A 246 -1.54 3.67 22.12
CA ARG A 246 -2.62 3.45 23.08
C ARG A 246 -3.73 2.57 22.49
N LEU A 247 -4.21 2.89 21.29
CA LEU A 247 -5.26 2.13 20.64
C LEU A 247 -4.83 0.72 20.20
N SER A 248 -3.54 0.54 19.93
CA SER A 248 -3.02 -0.75 19.47
C SER A 248 -2.77 -1.76 20.62
N GLN A 249 -2.72 -1.32 21.89
CA GLN A 249 -2.42 -2.19 23.04
C GLN A 249 -3.29 -3.44 23.15
N LYS A 250 -4.58 -3.33 22.84
CA LYS A 250 -5.50 -4.47 22.87
C LYS A 250 -5.20 -5.55 21.84
N TYR A 251 -4.33 -5.26 20.87
CA TYR A 251 -3.90 -6.20 19.82
C TYR A 251 -2.46 -6.67 20.01
N GLU A 252 -1.88 -6.50 21.22
CA GLU A 252 -0.45 -6.78 21.42
C GLU A 252 -0.09 -8.22 21.08
N SER A 253 -0.92 -9.20 21.43
CA SER A 253 -0.70 -10.61 21.06
C SER A 253 -0.64 -10.84 19.54
N VAL A 254 -1.47 -10.13 18.78
CA VAL A 254 -1.48 -10.18 17.31
C VAL A 254 -0.25 -9.46 16.74
N LEU A 255 0.11 -8.33 17.33
CA LEU A 255 1.29 -7.57 16.93
C LEU A 255 2.58 -8.35 17.19
N ASP A 256 2.67 -9.07 18.31
CA ASP A 256 3.81 -9.95 18.61
C ASP A 256 3.97 -11.04 17.56
N LEU A 257 2.87 -11.66 17.13
CA LEU A 257 2.92 -12.61 16.03
C LEU A 257 3.44 -11.97 14.74
N ILE A 258 2.97 -10.79 14.36
CA ILE A 258 3.46 -10.08 13.17
C ILE A 258 4.95 -9.73 13.31
N ARG A 259 5.40 -9.34 14.50
CA ARG A 259 6.82 -9.01 14.78
C ARG A 259 7.76 -10.22 14.64
N THR A 260 7.24 -11.46 14.71
CA THR A 260 8.06 -12.66 14.43
C THR A 260 8.52 -12.74 12.97
N ILE A 261 7.82 -12.05 12.05
CA ILE A 261 8.24 -11.96 10.65
C ILE A 261 9.46 -11.03 10.55
N PRO A 262 10.55 -11.48 9.91
CA PRO A 262 11.72 -10.63 9.72
C PRO A 262 11.39 -9.26 9.12
N GLY A 263 12.00 -8.21 9.68
CA GLY A 263 11.81 -6.83 9.24
C GLY A 263 10.63 -6.10 9.88
N PHE A 264 9.83 -6.76 10.71
CA PHE A 264 8.81 -6.12 11.57
C PHE A 264 9.26 -5.98 13.02
N ASP A 265 10.37 -6.60 13.39
CA ASP A 265 10.95 -6.64 14.74
C ASP A 265 11.53 -5.29 15.22
N LYS A 266 11.99 -4.46 14.28
CA LYS A 266 12.77 -3.25 14.62
C LYS A 266 11.93 -2.02 14.92
N ASN A 267 10.75 -1.90 14.31
CA ASN A 267 9.89 -0.74 14.47
C ASN A 267 8.45 -1.20 14.74
N PRO A 268 7.95 -1.02 15.96
CA PRO A 268 6.60 -1.43 16.35
C PRO A 268 5.51 -0.84 15.46
N LEU A 269 5.70 0.40 14.99
CA LEU A 269 4.74 1.04 14.07
C LEU A 269 4.55 0.27 12.76
N THR A 270 5.55 -0.47 12.28
CA THR A 270 5.43 -1.23 11.02
C THR A 270 4.39 -2.35 11.15
N ALA A 271 4.38 -3.08 12.27
CA ALA A 271 3.38 -4.11 12.56
C ALA A 271 1.98 -3.48 12.74
N ILE A 272 1.88 -2.36 13.47
CA ILE A 272 0.63 -1.62 13.68
C ILE A 272 0.06 -1.11 12.35
N GLN A 273 0.90 -0.60 11.44
CA GLN A 273 0.47 -0.17 10.10
C GLN A 273 -0.15 -1.31 9.31
N VAL A 274 0.42 -2.52 9.40
CA VAL A 274 -0.14 -3.71 8.75
C VAL A 274 -1.48 -4.07 9.39
N LEU A 275 -1.53 -4.21 10.70
CA LEU A 275 -2.75 -4.55 11.44
C LEU A 275 -3.89 -3.57 11.14
N SER A 276 -3.61 -2.26 11.13
CA SER A 276 -4.61 -1.23 10.86
C SER A 276 -5.25 -1.35 9.47
N GLU A 277 -4.55 -1.89 8.50
CA GLU A 277 -5.07 -2.05 7.13
C GLU A 277 -5.80 -3.39 6.91
N ILE A 278 -5.35 -4.49 7.51
CA ILE A 278 -5.94 -5.81 7.27
C ILE A 278 -6.86 -6.31 8.39
N GLY A 279 -6.77 -5.72 9.60
CA GLY A 279 -7.44 -6.22 10.80
C GLY A 279 -6.74 -7.44 11.39
N ALA A 280 -7.29 -7.96 12.48
CA ALA A 280 -6.79 -9.17 13.15
C ALA A 280 -7.47 -10.45 12.64
N ASP A 281 -8.71 -10.35 12.15
CA ASP A 281 -9.51 -11.47 11.68
C ASP A 281 -9.22 -11.78 10.21
N MET A 282 -8.61 -12.94 9.95
CA MET A 282 -8.31 -13.41 8.61
C MET A 282 -9.46 -14.17 7.93
N SER A 283 -10.58 -14.44 8.61
CA SER A 283 -11.76 -15.09 8.02
C SER A 283 -12.31 -14.31 6.83
N VAL A 284 -12.12 -12.98 6.85
CA VAL A 284 -12.49 -12.05 5.75
C VAL A 284 -11.72 -12.35 4.45
N PHE A 285 -10.54 -12.94 4.56
CA PHE A 285 -9.72 -13.34 3.42
C PHE A 285 -9.60 -14.87 3.36
N PRO A 286 -10.51 -15.57 2.66
CA PRO A 286 -10.57 -17.04 2.65
C PRO A 286 -9.25 -17.73 2.28
N THR A 287 -8.36 -17.05 1.59
CA THR A 287 -7.03 -17.55 1.24
C THR A 287 -6.00 -16.42 1.27
N ALA A 288 -4.73 -16.75 1.46
CA ALA A 288 -3.62 -15.80 1.31
C ALA A 288 -3.62 -15.09 -0.05
N LYS A 289 -4.11 -15.76 -1.12
CA LYS A 289 -4.24 -15.15 -2.46
C LYS A 289 -5.25 -14.00 -2.48
N ASN A 290 -6.33 -14.10 -1.70
CA ASN A 290 -7.34 -13.05 -1.56
C ASN A 290 -6.73 -11.81 -0.89
N LEU A 291 -5.99 -11.96 0.21
CA LEU A 291 -5.28 -10.87 0.88
C LEU A 291 -4.26 -10.20 -0.06
N VAL A 292 -3.44 -10.99 -0.76
CA VAL A 292 -2.43 -10.49 -1.71
C VAL A 292 -3.09 -9.72 -2.88
N SER A 293 -4.25 -10.19 -3.36
CA SER A 293 -5.03 -9.51 -4.41
C SER A 293 -5.63 -8.21 -3.90
N TRP A 294 -6.23 -8.23 -2.71
CA TRP A 294 -6.78 -7.05 -2.05
C TRP A 294 -5.71 -5.98 -1.81
N ALA A 295 -4.53 -6.35 -1.33
CA ALA A 295 -3.39 -5.46 -1.14
C ALA A 295 -2.82 -4.88 -2.46
N GLY A 296 -3.32 -5.32 -3.60
CA GLY A 296 -2.86 -4.85 -4.91
C GLY A 296 -1.47 -5.32 -5.29
N CYS A 297 -1.01 -6.45 -4.75
CA CYS A 297 0.27 -7.05 -5.06
C CYS A 297 0.20 -8.13 -6.16
N CYS A 298 -0.99 -8.34 -6.77
CA CYS A 298 -1.18 -9.20 -7.92
C CYS A 298 -1.23 -8.40 -9.23
N PRO A 299 -0.68 -8.93 -10.34
CA PRO A 299 -0.92 -8.38 -11.66
C PRO A 299 -2.40 -8.52 -12.04
N ARG A 300 -2.94 -7.56 -12.79
CA ARG A 300 -4.34 -7.57 -13.22
C ARG A 300 -4.64 -8.64 -14.26
N ASN A 301 -3.64 -9.02 -15.06
CA ASN A 301 -3.78 -9.97 -16.15
C ASN A 301 -4.94 -9.63 -17.12
N ASP A 302 -5.06 -8.34 -17.46
CA ASP A 302 -6.07 -7.90 -18.41
C ASP A 302 -5.76 -8.50 -19.79
N GLN A 303 -6.61 -9.42 -20.25
CA GLN A 303 -6.47 -10.12 -21.51
C GLN A 303 -7.75 -9.93 -22.36
N SER A 304 -7.59 -9.70 -23.65
CA SER A 304 -8.69 -9.63 -24.61
C SER A 304 -8.21 -10.22 -25.93
N SER A 305 -9.01 -11.08 -26.55
CA SER A 305 -8.68 -11.73 -27.84
C SER A 305 -7.28 -12.36 -27.86
N ARG A 306 -6.94 -13.12 -26.81
CA ARG A 306 -5.60 -13.75 -26.58
C ARG A 306 -4.42 -12.77 -26.41
N LYS A 307 -4.66 -11.45 -26.46
CA LYS A 307 -3.62 -10.42 -26.24
C LYS A 307 -3.65 -9.94 -24.80
N ILE A 308 -2.49 -9.98 -24.11
CA ILE A 308 -2.34 -9.44 -22.76
C ILE A 308 -2.24 -7.91 -22.88
N LYS A 309 -3.29 -7.20 -22.43
CA LYS A 309 -3.33 -5.72 -22.42
C LYS A 309 -2.44 -5.12 -21.34
N SER A 310 -2.43 -5.70 -20.15
CA SER A 310 -1.63 -5.19 -19.04
C SER A 310 -1.32 -6.27 -18.00
N THR A 311 -0.06 -6.31 -17.55
CA THR A 311 0.40 -7.09 -16.38
C THR A 311 0.72 -6.19 -15.18
N ARG A 312 0.30 -4.92 -15.21
CA ARG A 312 0.55 -3.97 -14.11
C ARG A 312 -0.27 -4.37 -12.88
N ILE A 313 0.32 -4.15 -11.70
CA ILE A 313 -0.39 -4.30 -10.43
C ILE A 313 -1.46 -3.20 -10.28
N SER A 314 -2.48 -3.44 -9.44
CA SER A 314 -3.52 -2.45 -9.18
C SER A 314 -2.97 -1.27 -8.36
N ARG A 315 -3.72 -0.13 -8.37
CA ARG A 315 -3.44 1.03 -7.51
C ARG A 315 -3.94 0.84 -6.07
N ALA A 316 -4.62 -0.28 -5.76
CA ALA A 316 -5.06 -0.61 -4.41
C ALA A 316 -3.89 -0.64 -3.41
N GLY A 317 -4.19 -0.50 -2.12
CA GLY A 317 -3.19 -0.56 -1.05
C GLY A 317 -2.22 0.63 -1.03
N SER A 318 -2.69 1.85 -1.31
CA SER A 318 -1.85 3.06 -1.36
C SER A 318 -1.11 3.36 -0.05
N TYR A 319 -1.68 3.03 1.09
CA TYR A 319 -1.04 3.15 2.41
C TYR A 319 -0.31 1.88 2.85
N PHE A 320 -0.75 0.73 2.36
CA PHE A 320 -0.23 -0.58 2.77
C PHE A 320 1.00 -1.02 1.98
N LYS A 321 0.97 -0.88 0.63
CA LYS A 321 2.11 -1.27 -0.23
C LYS A 321 3.42 -0.57 0.10
N PRO A 322 3.49 0.74 0.40
CA PRO A 322 4.74 1.39 0.77
C PRO A 322 5.42 0.73 1.97
N VAL A 323 4.66 0.35 2.99
CA VAL A 323 5.16 -0.35 4.18
C VAL A 323 5.76 -1.70 3.80
N LEU A 324 5.04 -2.50 3.01
CA LEU A 324 5.54 -3.81 2.54
C LEU A 324 6.79 -3.67 1.67
N VAL A 325 6.85 -2.65 0.83
CA VAL A 325 8.04 -2.38 -0.01
C VAL A 325 9.23 -1.96 0.85
N GLN A 326 9.01 -1.17 1.89
CA GLN A 326 10.05 -0.79 2.84
C GLN A 326 10.62 -2.02 3.56
N VAL A 327 9.77 -2.88 4.10
CA VAL A 327 10.16 -4.14 4.73
C VAL A 327 10.88 -5.05 3.74
N ALA A 328 10.34 -5.23 2.53
CA ALA A 328 10.96 -6.03 1.49
C ALA A 328 12.36 -5.53 1.11
N ASN A 329 12.56 -4.20 1.01
CA ASN A 329 13.87 -3.61 0.72
C ASN A 329 14.89 -3.83 1.86
N ALA A 330 14.44 -3.85 3.11
CA ALA A 330 15.29 -4.20 4.25
C ALA A 330 15.68 -5.68 4.22
N LEU A 331 14.71 -6.57 3.96
CA LEU A 331 14.92 -8.03 3.93
C LEU A 331 15.89 -8.48 2.83
N ILE A 332 15.80 -7.93 1.63
CA ILE A 332 16.71 -8.31 0.54
C ILE A 332 18.17 -7.92 0.77
N LYS A 333 18.45 -7.01 1.71
CA LYS A 333 19.78 -6.61 2.15
C LYS A 333 20.25 -7.44 3.34
N SER A 334 19.36 -8.12 4.04
CA SER A 334 19.68 -8.92 5.23
C SER A 334 20.43 -10.21 4.86
N LYS A 335 21.55 -10.48 5.55
CA LYS A 335 22.27 -11.74 5.44
C LYS A 335 21.61 -12.87 6.27
N LYS A 336 20.79 -12.50 7.27
CA LYS A 336 20.15 -13.45 8.21
C LYS A 336 18.96 -14.20 7.59
N HIS A 337 18.38 -13.69 6.49
CA HIS A 337 17.15 -14.20 5.87
C HIS A 337 17.38 -14.54 4.39
N PRO A 338 18.15 -15.59 4.09
CA PRO A 338 18.56 -15.95 2.73
C PRO A 338 17.36 -16.36 1.85
N GLU A 339 16.25 -16.81 2.42
CA GLU A 339 15.02 -17.19 1.72
C GLU A 339 14.47 -16.02 0.88
N PHE A 340 14.45 -14.80 1.42
CA PHE A 340 14.00 -13.60 0.69
C PHE A 340 15.04 -13.15 -0.34
N THR A 341 16.31 -13.11 0.05
CA THR A 341 17.41 -12.64 -0.81
C THR A 341 17.59 -13.55 -2.03
N THR A 342 17.56 -14.86 -1.86
CA THR A 342 17.72 -15.84 -2.96
C THR A 342 16.56 -15.72 -3.95
N ARG A 343 15.33 -15.65 -3.44
CA ARG A 343 14.15 -15.48 -4.30
C ARG A 343 14.15 -14.15 -5.04
N TYR A 344 14.53 -13.09 -4.36
CA TYR A 344 14.68 -11.76 -4.98
C TYR A 344 15.69 -11.80 -6.12
N ARG A 345 16.92 -12.30 -5.90
CA ARG A 345 17.98 -12.39 -6.93
C ARG A 345 17.54 -13.18 -8.15
N ARG A 346 16.89 -14.32 -7.95
CA ARG A 346 16.36 -15.17 -9.02
C ARG A 346 15.31 -14.46 -9.89
N ILE A 347 14.41 -13.69 -9.26
CA ILE A 347 13.36 -12.97 -9.99
C ILE A 347 13.93 -11.71 -10.64
N LYS A 348 14.82 -10.98 -9.93
CA LYS A 348 15.47 -9.76 -10.44
C LYS A 348 16.21 -10.02 -11.74
N ALA A 349 16.98 -11.10 -11.84
CA ALA A 349 17.74 -11.48 -13.04
C ALA A 349 16.85 -11.63 -14.30
N ARG A 350 15.58 -12.09 -14.14
CA ARG A 350 14.67 -12.34 -15.26
C ARG A 350 13.65 -11.23 -15.51
N ARG A 351 13.22 -10.51 -14.48
CA ARG A 351 12.06 -9.62 -14.50
C ARG A 351 12.31 -8.21 -13.99
N GLY A 352 13.55 -7.95 -13.51
CA GLY A 352 13.97 -6.65 -12.97
C GLY A 352 13.53 -6.38 -11.53
N HIS A 353 14.09 -5.32 -10.95
CA HIS A 353 13.96 -4.96 -9.53
C HIS A 353 12.50 -4.78 -9.07
N LYS A 354 11.72 -3.95 -9.78
CA LYS A 354 10.34 -3.60 -9.36
C LYS A 354 9.44 -4.83 -9.22
N LYS A 355 9.53 -5.79 -10.17
CA LYS A 355 8.74 -7.03 -10.13
C LYS A 355 9.24 -7.97 -9.03
N ALA A 356 10.55 -8.00 -8.80
CA ALA A 356 11.15 -8.82 -7.73
C ALA A 356 10.72 -8.34 -6.34
N ILE A 357 10.71 -7.04 -6.06
CA ILE A 357 10.24 -6.48 -4.79
C ILE A 357 8.77 -6.83 -4.53
N ILE A 358 7.90 -6.68 -5.52
CA ILE A 358 6.48 -7.06 -5.36
C ILE A 358 6.33 -8.56 -5.08
N ALA A 359 7.19 -9.42 -5.64
CA ALA A 359 7.18 -10.83 -5.32
C ALA A 359 7.59 -11.11 -3.86
N ILE A 360 8.52 -10.34 -3.30
CA ILE A 360 8.86 -10.40 -1.87
C ILE A 360 7.70 -9.88 -1.01
N CYS A 361 7.06 -8.76 -1.38
CA CYS A 361 5.84 -8.29 -0.69
C CYS A 361 4.75 -9.36 -0.64
N ARG A 362 4.58 -10.15 -1.72
CA ARG A 362 3.64 -11.29 -1.73
C ARG A 362 4.02 -12.38 -0.73
N MET A 363 5.32 -12.69 -0.60
CA MET A 363 5.79 -13.67 0.41
C MET A 363 5.46 -13.18 1.82
N ILE A 364 5.75 -11.91 2.11
CA ILE A 364 5.45 -11.29 3.40
C ILE A 364 3.95 -11.37 3.70
N LEU A 365 3.09 -11.00 2.75
CA LEU A 365 1.64 -11.07 2.92
C LEU A 365 1.12 -12.50 3.12
N THR A 366 1.71 -13.48 2.43
CA THR A 366 1.37 -14.88 2.62
C THR A 366 1.77 -15.36 4.02
N ALA A 367 2.95 -14.95 4.51
CA ALA A 367 3.39 -15.25 5.87
C ALA A 367 2.44 -14.60 6.91
N ILE A 368 2.09 -13.33 6.74
CA ILE A 368 1.14 -12.62 7.62
C ILE A 368 -0.20 -13.37 7.68
N TRP A 369 -0.74 -13.78 6.54
CA TRP A 369 -2.01 -14.49 6.47
C TRP A 369 -1.96 -15.81 7.27
N HIS A 370 -0.92 -16.63 7.06
CA HIS A 370 -0.75 -17.90 7.79
C HIS A 370 -0.56 -17.69 9.29
N ILE A 371 0.30 -16.75 9.69
CA ILE A 371 0.56 -16.45 11.10
C ILE A 371 -0.73 -16.04 11.81
N LEU A 372 -1.52 -15.18 11.21
CA LEU A 372 -2.76 -14.68 11.80
C LEU A 372 -3.92 -15.69 11.70
N THR A 373 -3.88 -16.61 10.76
CA THR A 373 -4.88 -17.69 10.65
C THR A 373 -4.58 -18.83 11.63
N ASP A 374 -3.30 -19.24 11.70
CA ASP A 374 -2.86 -20.40 12.50
C ASP A 374 -2.48 -20.02 13.93
N LEU A 375 -2.40 -18.71 14.22
CA LEU A 375 -1.93 -18.12 15.49
C LEU A 375 -0.57 -18.68 15.95
N LYS A 376 0.34 -18.87 14.98
CA LYS A 376 1.68 -19.42 15.21
C LYS A 376 2.75 -18.42 14.74
N PRO A 377 3.90 -18.34 15.45
CA PRO A 377 5.00 -17.49 15.02
C PRO A 377 5.58 -17.91 13.67
N TYR A 378 6.25 -16.98 13.00
CA TYR A 378 6.90 -17.23 11.72
C TYR A 378 8.05 -18.24 11.87
N THR A 379 7.99 -19.31 11.10
CA THR A 379 9.06 -20.30 11.00
C THR A 379 9.51 -20.43 9.55
N PRO A 380 10.81 -20.22 9.25
CA PRO A 380 11.34 -20.34 7.88
C PRO A 380 11.53 -21.80 7.40
N GLU A 381 11.42 -22.78 8.28
CA GLU A 381 11.80 -24.19 8.07
C GLU A 381 11.07 -24.84 6.91
N GLY A 382 9.77 -24.69 6.80
CA GLY A 382 8.99 -25.21 5.66
C GLY A 382 9.35 -24.60 4.30
N PHE A 383 10.17 -23.55 4.29
CA PHE A 383 10.66 -22.92 3.07
C PHE A 383 11.95 -23.53 2.55
N LEU A 384 12.74 -24.16 3.42
CA LEU A 384 14.02 -24.81 3.10
C LEU A 384 13.82 -26.23 2.63
N GLU A 385 12.88 -26.96 3.21
CA GLU A 385 12.58 -28.36 2.90
C GLU A 385 11.94 -28.57 1.51
N SER A 386 11.25 -27.58 0.99
CA SER A 386 10.60 -27.66 -0.34
C SER A 386 11.51 -27.38 -1.54
N ARG A 387 12.82 -27.23 -1.35
CA ARG A 387 13.75 -27.07 -2.49
C ARG A 387 14.10 -28.44 -3.05
N PRO A 388 13.71 -28.73 -4.29
CA PRO A 388 14.39 -29.83 -4.98
C PRO A 388 15.87 -29.45 -5.04
N VAL A 389 16.71 -30.35 -4.52
CA VAL A 389 18.15 -30.33 -4.65
C VAL A 389 18.49 -29.92 -6.08
N ASN A 390 19.35 -28.92 -6.24
CA ASN A 390 19.81 -28.43 -7.53
C ASN A 390 20.08 -29.64 -8.46
N LYS A 391 19.22 -29.82 -9.44
CA LYS A 391 19.64 -30.55 -10.62
C LYS A 391 20.84 -29.79 -11.16
N GLU A 392 21.99 -30.39 -11.18
CA GLU A 392 23.19 -29.84 -11.77
C GLU A 392 22.79 -29.21 -13.10
N LYS A 393 23.10 -27.94 -13.27
CA LYS A 393 22.86 -27.29 -14.55
C LYS A 393 23.77 -27.96 -15.56
N VAL A 394 23.25 -28.92 -16.25
CA VAL A 394 23.92 -29.42 -17.46
C VAL A 394 23.98 -28.23 -18.41
N LEU A 395 25.19 -27.69 -18.57
CA LEU A 395 25.42 -26.62 -19.53
C LEU A 395 25.13 -27.17 -20.91
N THR A 396 24.31 -26.49 -21.70
CA THR A 396 24.20 -26.81 -23.13
C THR A 396 25.57 -26.62 -23.79
N ILE A 397 25.86 -27.36 -24.82
CA ILE A 397 27.14 -27.27 -25.57
C ILE A 397 27.45 -25.81 -25.91
N SER A 398 26.46 -25.04 -26.39
CA SER A 398 26.65 -23.63 -26.71
C SER A 398 27.00 -22.76 -25.48
N GLN A 399 26.45 -23.06 -24.31
CA GLN A 399 26.78 -22.35 -23.06
C GLN A 399 28.19 -22.72 -22.56
N ALA A 400 28.59 -23.97 -22.69
CA ALA A 400 29.97 -24.43 -22.37
C ALA A 400 31.01 -23.77 -23.30
N LEU A 401 30.73 -23.78 -24.61
CA LEU A 401 31.58 -23.12 -25.61
C LEU A 401 31.73 -21.60 -25.36
N ASN A 402 30.66 -20.91 -25.04
CA ASN A 402 30.70 -19.50 -24.69
C ASN A 402 31.50 -19.21 -23.41
N LEU A 403 31.39 -20.07 -22.42
CA LEU A 403 32.14 -19.94 -21.15
C LEU A 403 33.65 -20.13 -21.39
N ILE A 404 34.02 -21.09 -22.23
CA ILE A 404 35.41 -21.37 -22.63
C ILE A 404 36.00 -20.18 -23.41
N LYS A 405 35.24 -19.63 -24.37
CA LYS A 405 35.59 -18.42 -25.11
C LYS A 405 35.75 -17.19 -24.20
N GLN A 406 34.85 -16.98 -23.24
CA GLN A 406 34.95 -15.86 -22.28
C GLN A 406 36.18 -15.95 -21.36
N ARG A 407 36.70 -17.15 -21.13
CA ARG A 407 37.94 -17.37 -20.37
C ARG A 407 39.22 -17.32 -21.22
N GLY A 408 39.09 -16.92 -22.49
CA GLY A 408 40.27 -16.72 -23.36
C GLY A 408 40.82 -17.98 -23.99
N TYR A 409 40.12 -19.11 -23.88
CA TYR A 409 40.58 -20.36 -24.54
C TYR A 409 40.11 -20.38 -26.00
N ILE A 410 41.02 -20.77 -26.89
CA ILE A 410 40.74 -21.00 -28.30
C ILE A 410 40.48 -22.50 -28.49
N ILE A 411 39.30 -22.86 -28.98
CA ILE A 411 38.93 -24.23 -29.30
C ILE A 411 39.49 -24.51 -30.69
N LYS A 412 40.47 -25.40 -30.80
CA LYS A 412 40.94 -25.93 -32.08
C LYS A 412 40.20 -27.25 -32.35
N ASP A 413 39.48 -27.32 -33.45
CA ASP A 413 38.92 -28.58 -33.94
C ASP A 413 40.05 -29.32 -34.69
N ASP A 414 40.56 -30.39 -34.11
CA ASP A 414 41.56 -31.27 -34.76
C ASP A 414 40.95 -32.26 -35.76
N VAL A 415 39.64 -32.17 -36.00
CA VAL A 415 38.93 -32.96 -36.98
C VAL A 415 38.27 -32.01 -37.96
N GLY A 416 38.60 -32.18 -39.27
CA GLY A 416 38.12 -31.32 -40.34
C GLY A 416 36.61 -31.06 -40.33
N PRO A 417 36.05 -30.23 -41.21
CA PRO A 417 34.75 -29.63 -41.05
C PRO A 417 33.64 -30.65 -40.81
N VAL A 418 33.27 -30.86 -39.58
CA VAL A 418 32.05 -31.59 -39.22
C VAL A 418 30.90 -30.69 -39.61
N CYS A 419 30.33 -30.96 -40.75
CA CYS A 419 29.06 -30.40 -41.20
C CYS A 419 27.95 -30.90 -40.26
N LEU A 420 27.67 -30.14 -39.20
CA LEU A 420 26.45 -30.33 -38.41
C LEU A 420 25.27 -29.80 -39.23
N LEU A 421 24.83 -30.60 -40.17
CA LEU A 421 23.50 -30.48 -40.75
C LEU A 421 22.47 -30.89 -39.69
N TYR A 422 22.14 -29.97 -38.84
CA TYR A 422 20.93 -30.08 -38.05
C TYR A 422 19.84 -29.26 -38.75
N THR A 423 19.25 -29.87 -39.73
CA THR A 423 17.99 -29.39 -40.30
C THR A 423 16.85 -30.03 -39.54
N SER A 424 16.42 -29.41 -38.45
CA SER A 424 15.03 -29.60 -38.06
C SER A 424 14.21 -28.69 -38.98
N PRO A 425 13.25 -29.22 -39.75
CA PRO A 425 12.41 -28.38 -40.59
C PRO A 425 11.64 -27.37 -39.77
N SER A 426 11.71 -26.11 -40.14
CA SER A 426 10.89 -25.04 -39.60
C SER A 426 9.41 -25.41 -39.83
N PRO A 427 8.48 -25.17 -38.90
CA PRO A 427 7.06 -25.37 -39.11
C PRO A 427 6.43 -24.53 -40.23
N ARG A 428 7.24 -23.79 -41.00
CA ARG A 428 6.80 -22.95 -42.10
C ARG A 428 7.00 -23.58 -43.47
N ASP A 429 7.65 -24.73 -43.55
CA ASP A 429 7.97 -25.38 -44.84
C ASP A 429 7.07 -26.58 -45.12
N CYS A 430 5.96 -26.75 -44.42
CA CYS A 430 4.90 -27.67 -44.72
C CYS A 430 3.66 -26.86 -45.15
N SER A 431 3.58 -26.52 -46.43
CA SER A 431 2.37 -26.16 -47.13
C SER A 431 1.88 -27.33 -47.95
#